data_b00ddcb96ad591335fdbfcfa5cde2e46
#
_entry.id   b00ddcb96ad591335fdbfcfa5cde2e46
#
_cell.length_a   1.000
_cell.length_b   1.000
_cell.length_c   1.000
_cell.angle_alpha   90.00
_cell.angle_beta   90.00
_cell.angle_gamma   90.00
#
_symmetry.space_group_name_H-M   'P 1'
#
loop_
_entity.id
_entity.type
_entity.pdbx_description
1 polymer ?
#
loop_
_entity_poly.entity_id
_entity_poly.type
_entity_poly.pdbx_seq_one_letter_code
_entity_poly.pdbx_strand_id
1 'polypeptide(L)'
;MKSKTSFFNRTVFKKNVTLYWPIWVCYLLYGMVKVPGQLWSRLQQQTDMTAYARDYALYNSLRLEVDVAAIAIMAVVCGMALFGYLFTQKNAYMIHALPVTRGELYVTNMISGLCFLLIPQALVFLVTVVLCLLKGIASVQFLGLWFLSVMGIAFFLYATVCFCVMFTGQLFALPVYFLAVNYVAFAFSSGARYVIGYLGYGLGMDTVPEFLILRILSPMNYLYNNVRFVFRQSYNQETDLMSGVLSYRGLRVLAAYVAAAVVIYLITYYCYKKRRIESAGDLISFNWVKPLFRWGVGLSLIHI
;
A
#
# COMPACT_ATOMS: atom_id res chain seq x y z
N MET A 1 -3.66 -38.26 19.73
CA MET A 1 -3.13 -37.79 18.42
C MET A 1 -2.54 -36.39 18.62
N LYS A 2 -1.21 -36.22 18.53
CA LYS A 2 -0.58 -34.88 18.54
C LYS A 2 -0.96 -34.19 17.23
N SER A 3 -1.82 -33.20 17.29
CA SER A 3 -2.12 -32.30 16.16
C SER A 3 -0.79 -31.72 15.68
N LYS A 4 -0.42 -31.98 14.42
CA LYS A 4 0.67 -31.25 13.76
C LYS A 4 0.26 -29.78 13.80
N THR A 5 1.00 -28.97 14.53
CA THR A 5 0.82 -27.50 14.56
C THR A 5 1.19 -26.96 13.18
N SER A 6 0.26 -26.94 12.26
CA SER A 6 0.40 -26.28 10.97
C SER A 6 0.19 -24.77 11.20
N PHE A 7 1.10 -23.94 10.72
CA PHE A 7 0.94 -22.48 10.75
C PHE A 7 -0.03 -21.96 9.66
N PHE A 8 -0.43 -22.83 8.73
CA PHE A 8 -1.24 -22.48 7.56
C PHE A 8 -2.36 -23.50 7.34
N ASN A 9 -3.57 -23.00 7.10
CA ASN A 9 -4.75 -23.83 6.83
C ASN A 9 -5.19 -23.74 5.38
N ARG A 10 -4.93 -24.80 4.61
CA ARG A 10 -5.25 -24.87 3.18
C ARG A 10 -6.76 -24.70 2.89
N THR A 11 -7.61 -25.21 3.76
CA THR A 11 -9.08 -25.15 3.57
C THR A 11 -9.57 -23.70 3.68
N VAL A 12 -9.10 -22.96 4.70
CA VAL A 12 -9.43 -21.55 4.88
C VAL A 12 -8.88 -20.72 3.72
N PHE A 13 -7.65 -20.97 3.29
CA PHE A 13 -7.06 -20.31 2.13
C PHE A 13 -7.89 -20.52 0.86
N LYS A 14 -8.24 -21.78 0.54
CA LYS A 14 -9.07 -22.08 -0.64
C LYS A 14 -10.42 -21.37 -0.57
N LYS A 15 -11.08 -21.38 0.60
CA LYS A 15 -12.32 -20.64 0.83
C LYS A 15 -12.14 -19.14 0.55
N ASN A 16 -11.08 -18.54 1.06
CA ASN A 16 -10.81 -17.11 0.84
C ASN A 16 -10.65 -16.79 -0.66
N VAL A 17 -9.86 -17.61 -1.38
CA VAL A 17 -9.64 -17.41 -2.82
C VAL A 17 -10.93 -17.54 -3.61
N THR A 18 -11.77 -18.56 -3.31
CA THR A 18 -13.02 -18.78 -4.03
C THR A 18 -14.12 -17.79 -3.67
N LEU A 19 -14.15 -17.28 -2.43
CA LEU A 19 -15.17 -16.33 -2.00
C LEU A 19 -14.86 -14.90 -2.46
N TYR A 20 -13.59 -14.51 -2.40
CA TYR A 20 -13.16 -13.13 -2.66
C TYR A 20 -12.46 -12.94 -4.01
N TRP A 21 -12.68 -13.87 -4.96
CA TRP A 21 -12.09 -13.78 -6.30
C TRP A 21 -12.37 -12.45 -7.03
N PRO A 22 -13.54 -11.78 -6.88
CA PRO A 22 -13.75 -10.51 -7.58
C PRO A 22 -12.75 -9.43 -7.19
N ILE A 23 -12.26 -9.44 -5.94
CA ILE A 23 -11.33 -8.43 -5.43
C ILE A 23 -10.01 -8.46 -6.21
N TRP A 24 -9.36 -9.62 -6.28
CA TRP A 24 -8.08 -9.73 -6.98
C TRP A 24 -8.22 -9.67 -8.49
N VAL A 25 -9.38 -10.07 -9.06
CA VAL A 25 -9.65 -9.90 -10.50
C VAL A 25 -9.84 -8.42 -10.85
N CYS A 26 -10.59 -7.65 -10.08
CA CYS A 26 -10.71 -6.20 -10.29
C CYS A 26 -9.35 -5.52 -10.23
N TYR A 27 -8.49 -5.92 -9.29
CA TYR A 27 -7.14 -5.38 -9.17
C TYR A 27 -6.24 -5.77 -10.35
N LEU A 28 -6.37 -7.01 -10.85
CA LEU A 28 -5.71 -7.45 -12.06
C LEU A 28 -6.13 -6.61 -13.28
N LEU A 29 -7.43 -6.42 -13.47
CA LEU A 29 -7.97 -5.63 -14.57
C LEU A 29 -7.48 -4.18 -14.51
N TYR A 30 -7.49 -3.57 -13.33
CA TYR A 30 -6.91 -2.24 -13.12
C TYR A 30 -5.45 -2.20 -13.55
N GLY A 31 -4.62 -3.14 -13.09
CA GLY A 31 -3.20 -3.21 -13.45
C GLY A 31 -2.97 -3.43 -14.96
N MET A 32 -3.79 -4.27 -15.60
CA MET A 32 -3.72 -4.51 -17.05
C MET A 32 -4.06 -3.26 -17.86
N VAL A 33 -5.04 -2.49 -17.46
CA VAL A 33 -5.38 -1.23 -18.13
C VAL A 33 -4.31 -0.17 -17.89
N LYS A 34 -3.83 -0.06 -16.66
CA LYS A 34 -2.91 1.02 -16.25
C LYS A 34 -1.51 0.84 -16.84
N VAL A 35 -0.94 -0.36 -16.84
CA VAL A 35 0.47 -0.53 -17.26
C VAL A 35 0.56 -1.03 -18.70
N PRO A 36 0.24 -2.27 -19.07
CA PRO A 36 0.38 -2.71 -20.44
C PRO A 36 -0.62 -2.03 -21.38
N GLY A 37 -1.85 -1.70 -20.91
CA GLY A 37 -2.86 -1.03 -21.71
C GLY A 37 -2.45 0.40 -22.10
N GLN A 38 -1.99 1.21 -21.14
CA GLN A 38 -1.47 2.55 -21.45
C GLN A 38 -0.21 2.51 -22.31
N LEU A 39 0.69 1.57 -22.04
CA LEU A 39 1.89 1.40 -22.87
C LEU A 39 1.51 1.07 -24.30
N TRP A 40 0.62 0.10 -24.49
CA TRP A 40 0.13 -0.30 -25.80
C TRP A 40 -0.52 0.86 -26.57
N SER A 41 -1.44 1.59 -25.94
CA SER A 41 -2.13 2.72 -26.58
C SER A 41 -1.16 3.82 -27.03
N ARG A 42 -0.14 4.12 -26.23
CA ARG A 42 0.89 5.11 -26.59
C ARG A 42 1.77 4.65 -27.74
N LEU A 43 2.12 3.35 -27.76
CA LEU A 43 2.93 2.77 -28.82
C LEU A 43 2.19 2.63 -30.16
N GLN A 44 0.85 2.63 -30.15
CA GLN A 44 0.05 2.62 -31.38
C GLN A 44 -0.14 4.01 -32.00
N GLN A 45 -0.11 5.07 -31.19
CA GLN A 45 -0.37 6.43 -31.66
C GLN A 45 0.71 7.02 -32.58
N GLN A 46 1.91 6.42 -32.59
CA GLN A 46 3.04 6.90 -33.39
C GLN A 46 3.68 5.75 -34.16
N THR A 47 3.64 5.80 -35.46
CA THR A 47 4.16 4.74 -36.37
C THR A 47 5.69 4.72 -36.39
N ASP A 48 6.35 5.87 -36.29
CA ASP A 48 7.82 6.01 -36.33
C ASP A 48 8.37 6.53 -34.97
N MET A 49 8.30 5.68 -33.95
CA MET A 49 8.81 6.06 -32.63
C MET A 49 10.32 5.98 -32.53
N THR A 50 10.94 7.10 -32.18
CA THR A 50 12.33 7.13 -31.73
C THR A 50 12.51 6.30 -30.45
N ALA A 51 13.73 5.84 -30.17
CA ALA A 51 14.05 5.13 -28.93
C ALA A 51 13.64 5.95 -27.69
N TYR A 52 13.87 7.27 -27.74
CA TYR A 52 13.42 8.22 -26.71
C TYR A 52 11.92 8.16 -26.45
N ALA A 53 11.10 8.19 -27.50
CA ALA A 53 9.64 8.18 -27.35
C ALA A 53 9.12 6.87 -26.74
N ARG A 54 9.75 5.74 -27.07
CA ARG A 54 9.44 4.42 -26.47
C ARG A 54 9.78 4.37 -24.97
N ASP A 55 10.96 4.85 -24.58
CA ASP A 55 11.38 4.91 -23.18
C ASP A 55 10.52 5.89 -22.38
N TYR A 56 10.11 7.01 -22.99
CA TYR A 56 9.18 7.97 -22.34
C TYR A 56 7.77 7.38 -22.18
N ALA A 57 7.29 6.60 -23.15
CA ALA A 57 6.00 5.89 -23.03
C ALA A 57 6.04 4.87 -21.88
N LEU A 58 7.15 4.13 -21.76
CA LEU A 58 7.36 3.21 -20.64
C LEU A 58 7.39 3.96 -19.31
N TYR A 59 8.17 5.04 -19.18
CA TYR A 59 8.22 5.86 -17.97
C TYR A 59 6.84 6.29 -17.50
N ASN A 60 6.01 6.81 -18.40
CA ASN A 60 4.65 7.24 -18.05
C ASN A 60 3.74 6.10 -17.58
N SER A 61 3.97 4.88 -18.07
CA SER A 61 3.19 3.71 -17.65
C SER A 61 3.64 3.17 -16.29
N LEU A 62 4.92 3.41 -15.91
CA LEU A 62 5.52 2.94 -14.66
C LEU A 62 5.44 3.97 -13.50
N ARG A 63 4.60 5.00 -13.62
CA ARG A 63 4.46 6.02 -12.56
C ARG A 63 3.88 5.42 -11.29
N LEU A 64 4.72 5.30 -10.25
CA LEU A 64 4.37 4.70 -8.96
C LEU A 64 3.44 5.56 -8.11
N GLU A 65 3.38 6.87 -8.37
CA GLU A 65 2.55 7.79 -7.59
C GLU A 65 1.06 7.37 -7.62
N VAL A 66 0.56 6.95 -8.76
CA VAL A 66 -0.83 6.47 -8.89
C VAL A 66 -1.00 5.09 -8.25
N ASP A 67 0.05 4.25 -8.30
CA ASP A 67 0.00 2.89 -7.76
C ASP A 67 -0.12 2.87 -6.23
N VAL A 68 0.54 3.78 -5.51
CA VAL A 68 0.46 3.87 -4.04
C VAL A 68 -0.99 3.99 -3.56
N ALA A 69 -1.79 4.86 -4.21
CA ALA A 69 -3.20 5.05 -3.85
C ALA A 69 -4.05 3.81 -4.17
N ALA A 70 -3.86 3.22 -5.35
CA ALA A 70 -4.59 2.02 -5.76
C ALA A 70 -4.26 0.82 -4.86
N ILE A 71 -2.98 0.62 -4.54
CA ILE A 71 -2.53 -0.43 -3.62
C ILE A 71 -3.15 -0.21 -2.23
N ALA A 72 -3.19 1.04 -1.73
CA ALA A 72 -3.78 1.36 -0.45
C ALA A 72 -5.26 1.00 -0.39
N ILE A 73 -6.04 1.40 -1.41
CA ILE A 73 -7.46 1.06 -1.50
C ILE A 73 -7.64 -0.47 -1.52
N MET A 74 -6.89 -1.17 -2.36
CA MET A 74 -6.99 -2.62 -2.46
C MET A 74 -6.56 -3.34 -1.19
N ALA A 75 -5.52 -2.85 -0.50
CA ALA A 75 -5.10 -3.38 0.79
C ALA A 75 -6.22 -3.26 1.84
N VAL A 76 -6.88 -2.09 1.91
CA VAL A 76 -8.02 -1.87 2.82
C VAL A 76 -9.18 -2.81 2.48
N VAL A 77 -9.56 -2.93 1.21
CA VAL A 77 -10.62 -3.85 0.76
C VAL A 77 -10.29 -5.30 1.11
N CYS A 78 -9.04 -5.74 0.89
CA CYS A 78 -8.58 -7.07 1.30
C CYS A 78 -8.68 -7.26 2.83
N GLY A 79 -8.28 -6.24 3.61
CA GLY A 79 -8.39 -6.28 5.07
C GLY A 79 -9.85 -6.38 5.53
N MET A 80 -10.75 -5.60 4.95
CA MET A 80 -12.19 -5.64 5.24
C MET A 80 -12.81 -7.02 4.90
N ALA A 81 -12.43 -7.59 3.77
CA ALA A 81 -12.95 -8.89 3.31
C ALA A 81 -12.42 -10.04 4.18
N LEU A 82 -11.11 -10.14 4.35
CA LEU A 82 -10.47 -11.30 4.99
C LEU A 82 -10.62 -11.30 6.52
N PHE A 83 -10.67 -10.13 7.13
CA PHE A 83 -10.84 -9.96 8.57
C PHE A 83 -12.25 -9.49 8.96
N GLY A 84 -13.19 -9.43 8.00
CA GLY A 84 -14.56 -8.98 8.19
C GLY A 84 -15.31 -9.69 9.33
N TYR A 85 -14.97 -10.95 9.59
CA TYR A 85 -15.54 -11.71 10.71
C TYR A 85 -15.21 -11.13 12.09
N LEU A 86 -14.14 -10.33 12.24
CA LEU A 86 -13.75 -9.69 13.50
C LEU A 86 -14.62 -8.49 13.89
N PHE A 87 -15.42 -7.99 12.95
CA PHE A 87 -16.26 -6.80 13.15
C PHE A 87 -17.69 -7.12 13.60
N THR A 88 -18.10 -8.39 13.52
CA THR A 88 -19.44 -8.83 13.92
C THR A 88 -19.34 -9.97 14.93
N GLN A 89 -19.94 -9.81 16.10
CA GLN A 89 -19.86 -10.81 17.19
C GLN A 89 -20.28 -12.20 16.72
N LYS A 90 -21.42 -12.32 16.02
CA LYS A 90 -21.93 -13.59 15.51
C LYS A 90 -20.90 -14.31 14.64
N ASN A 91 -20.27 -13.59 13.71
CA ASN A 91 -19.28 -14.17 12.79
C ASN A 91 -17.97 -14.50 13.53
N ALA A 92 -17.57 -13.67 14.48
CA ALA A 92 -16.37 -13.90 15.30
C ALA A 92 -16.52 -15.21 16.11
N TYR A 93 -17.64 -15.40 16.80
CA TYR A 93 -17.90 -16.65 17.54
C TYR A 93 -17.94 -17.87 16.61
N MET A 94 -18.64 -17.78 15.46
CA MET A 94 -18.73 -18.86 14.49
C MET A 94 -17.36 -19.29 13.96
N ILE A 95 -16.50 -18.35 13.60
CA ILE A 95 -15.17 -18.65 13.04
C ILE A 95 -14.22 -19.20 14.12
N HIS A 96 -14.30 -18.68 15.35
CA HIS A 96 -13.48 -19.18 16.45
C HIS A 96 -13.98 -20.51 17.07
N ALA A 97 -15.17 -20.97 16.72
CA ALA A 97 -15.65 -22.32 17.06
C ALA A 97 -15.08 -23.40 16.13
N LEU A 98 -14.46 -23.02 15.00
CA LEU A 98 -13.83 -23.97 14.10
C LEU A 98 -12.57 -24.58 14.75
N PRO A 99 -12.22 -25.85 14.42
CA PRO A 99 -11.04 -26.53 14.97
C PRO A 99 -9.73 -26.01 14.32
N VAL A 100 -9.55 -24.70 14.35
CA VAL A 100 -8.39 -23.98 13.78
C VAL A 100 -7.81 -23.07 14.87
N THR A 101 -6.50 -23.09 15.06
CA THR A 101 -5.86 -22.21 16.03
C THR A 101 -5.93 -20.75 15.58
N ARG A 102 -5.99 -19.82 16.55
CA ARG A 102 -5.97 -18.37 16.23
C ARG A 102 -4.76 -17.97 15.38
N GLY A 103 -3.60 -18.55 15.66
CA GLY A 103 -2.38 -18.28 14.89
C GLY A 103 -2.47 -18.72 13.43
N GLU A 104 -3.00 -19.93 13.18
CA GLU A 104 -3.23 -20.44 11.81
C GLU A 104 -4.21 -19.55 11.05
N LEU A 105 -5.30 -19.13 11.70
CA LEU A 105 -6.32 -18.29 11.07
C LEU A 105 -5.74 -16.93 10.66
N TYR A 106 -4.96 -16.29 11.54
CA TYR A 106 -4.32 -15.02 11.23
C TYR A 106 -3.33 -15.15 10.07
N VAL A 107 -2.41 -16.12 10.15
CA VAL A 107 -1.38 -16.32 9.13
C VAL A 107 -2.01 -16.67 7.78
N THR A 108 -3.05 -17.50 7.78
CA THR A 108 -3.75 -17.86 6.54
C THR A 108 -4.43 -16.65 5.89
N ASN A 109 -5.11 -15.80 6.68
CA ASN A 109 -5.75 -14.60 6.17
C ASN A 109 -4.72 -13.56 5.70
N MET A 110 -3.62 -13.41 6.43
CA MET A 110 -2.50 -12.54 6.04
C MET A 110 -1.92 -12.99 4.68
N ILE A 111 -1.61 -14.27 4.53
CA ILE A 111 -1.09 -14.83 3.27
C ILE A 111 -2.12 -14.69 2.14
N SER A 112 -3.40 -14.95 2.41
CA SER A 112 -4.47 -14.78 1.41
C SER A 112 -4.50 -13.34 0.86
N GLY A 113 -4.43 -12.34 1.73
CA GLY A 113 -4.44 -10.94 1.31
C GLY A 113 -3.17 -10.53 0.56
N LEU A 114 -2.01 -11.01 0.98
CA LEU A 114 -0.77 -10.81 0.22
C LEU A 114 -0.87 -11.45 -1.17
N CYS A 115 -1.41 -12.67 -1.29
CA CYS A 115 -1.63 -13.30 -2.59
C CYS A 115 -2.56 -12.48 -3.48
N PHE A 116 -3.62 -11.89 -2.92
CA PHE A 116 -4.56 -11.05 -3.69
C PHE A 116 -3.94 -9.75 -4.20
N LEU A 117 -2.92 -9.24 -3.54
CA LEU A 117 -2.19 -8.05 -3.97
C LEU A 117 -1.01 -8.40 -4.89
N LEU A 118 -0.24 -9.43 -4.57
CA LEU A 118 1.03 -9.72 -5.25
C LEU A 118 0.85 -10.53 -6.54
N ILE A 119 -0.06 -11.52 -6.58
CA ILE A 119 -0.24 -12.38 -7.76
C ILE A 119 -0.76 -11.57 -8.97
N PRO A 120 -1.79 -10.70 -8.85
CA PRO A 120 -2.22 -9.89 -9.97
C PRO A 120 -1.11 -9.00 -10.54
N GLN A 121 -0.30 -8.40 -9.67
CA GLN A 121 0.80 -7.55 -10.12
C GLN A 121 1.94 -8.34 -10.78
N ALA A 122 2.18 -9.58 -10.35
CA ALA A 122 3.11 -10.47 -11.03
C ALA A 122 2.65 -10.80 -12.46
N LEU A 123 1.34 -11.02 -12.67
CA LEU A 123 0.78 -11.24 -13.99
C LEU A 123 0.89 -9.98 -14.87
N VAL A 124 0.57 -8.80 -14.33
CA VAL A 124 0.74 -7.51 -15.04
C VAL A 124 2.20 -7.31 -15.43
N PHE A 125 3.14 -7.59 -14.53
CA PHE A 125 4.58 -7.53 -14.83
C PHE A 125 4.97 -8.43 -16.00
N LEU A 126 4.56 -9.70 -15.98
CA LEU A 126 4.88 -10.66 -17.05
C LEU A 126 4.35 -10.19 -18.39
N VAL A 127 3.09 -9.76 -18.46
CA VAL A 127 2.48 -9.25 -19.71
C VAL A 127 3.22 -8.00 -20.20
N THR A 128 3.60 -7.10 -19.29
CA THR A 128 4.34 -5.89 -19.68
C THR A 128 5.74 -6.20 -20.17
N VAL A 129 6.44 -7.17 -19.56
CA VAL A 129 7.75 -7.63 -20.07
C VAL A 129 7.64 -8.17 -21.49
N VAL A 130 6.67 -9.05 -21.75
CA VAL A 130 6.44 -9.59 -23.11
C VAL A 130 6.17 -8.47 -24.11
N LEU A 131 5.34 -7.50 -23.74
CA LEU A 131 5.02 -6.34 -24.58
C LEU A 131 6.27 -5.50 -24.90
N CYS A 132 7.11 -5.24 -23.90
CA CYS A 132 8.36 -4.48 -24.07
C CYS A 132 9.35 -5.20 -24.99
N LEU A 133 9.48 -6.51 -24.83
CA LEU A 133 10.35 -7.33 -25.69
C LEU A 133 9.87 -7.34 -27.14
N LEU A 134 8.56 -7.49 -27.38
CA LEU A 134 7.96 -7.46 -28.71
C LEU A 134 8.12 -6.09 -29.41
N LYS A 135 8.16 -5.00 -28.66
CA LYS A 135 8.29 -3.63 -29.17
C LYS A 135 9.73 -3.10 -29.17
N GLY A 136 10.70 -3.92 -28.75
CA GLY A 136 12.12 -3.55 -28.74
C GLY A 136 12.45 -2.36 -27.85
N ILE A 137 11.84 -2.29 -26.65
CA ILE A 137 12.10 -1.24 -25.66
C ILE A 137 13.38 -1.59 -24.90
N ALA A 138 14.37 -0.73 -24.93
CA ALA A 138 15.68 -0.97 -24.30
C ALA A 138 15.66 -0.94 -22.77
N SER A 139 14.76 -0.13 -22.20
CA SER A 139 14.69 0.13 -20.76
C SER A 139 13.94 -0.94 -19.93
N VAL A 140 13.85 -2.18 -20.43
CA VAL A 140 13.14 -3.30 -19.76
C VAL A 140 13.62 -3.57 -18.32
N GLN A 141 14.90 -3.29 -18.03
CA GLN A 141 15.49 -3.46 -16.70
C GLN A 141 14.73 -2.67 -15.60
N PHE A 142 14.11 -1.54 -15.95
CA PHE A 142 13.33 -0.73 -14.99
C PHE A 142 12.00 -1.37 -14.60
N LEU A 143 11.48 -2.30 -15.38
CA LEU A 143 10.29 -3.10 -15.03
C LEU A 143 10.53 -3.93 -13.76
N GLY A 144 11.73 -4.50 -13.60
CA GLY A 144 12.09 -5.24 -12.38
C GLY A 144 12.08 -4.34 -11.13
N LEU A 145 12.60 -3.11 -11.25
CA LEU A 145 12.56 -2.13 -10.15
C LEU A 145 11.13 -1.66 -9.85
N TRP A 146 10.30 -1.47 -10.89
CA TRP A 146 8.89 -1.15 -10.72
C TRP A 146 8.16 -2.27 -9.99
N PHE A 147 8.33 -3.52 -10.43
CA PHE A 147 7.72 -4.68 -9.80
C PHE A 147 8.13 -4.82 -8.33
N LEU A 148 9.44 -4.70 -8.03
CA LEU A 148 9.94 -4.72 -6.65
C LEU A 148 9.33 -3.60 -5.80
N SER A 149 9.16 -2.41 -6.38
CA SER A 149 8.56 -1.26 -5.68
C SER A 149 7.09 -1.50 -5.36
N VAL A 150 6.31 -1.95 -6.34
CA VAL A 150 4.88 -2.26 -6.15
C VAL A 150 4.70 -3.37 -5.11
N MET A 151 5.52 -4.43 -5.17
CA MET A 151 5.49 -5.52 -4.19
C MET A 151 5.83 -5.03 -2.78
N GLY A 152 6.89 -4.22 -2.63
CA GLY A 152 7.32 -3.69 -1.33
C GLY A 152 6.29 -2.72 -0.74
N ILE A 153 5.70 -1.84 -1.56
CA ILE A 153 4.63 -0.93 -1.16
C ILE A 153 3.39 -1.71 -0.72
N ALA A 154 2.97 -2.71 -1.50
CA ALA A 154 1.82 -3.55 -1.18
C ALA A 154 2.04 -4.34 0.13
N PHE A 155 3.22 -4.89 0.32
CA PHE A 155 3.60 -5.61 1.53
C PHE A 155 3.50 -4.72 2.77
N PHE A 156 4.02 -3.48 2.69
CA PHE A 156 3.97 -2.53 3.80
C PHE A 156 2.55 -2.02 4.06
N LEU A 157 1.84 -1.55 3.03
CA LEU A 157 0.49 -1.00 3.21
C LEU A 157 -0.49 -2.06 3.74
N TYR A 158 -0.36 -3.31 3.31
CA TYR A 158 -1.18 -4.38 3.86
C TYR A 158 -0.82 -4.72 5.32
N ALA A 159 0.46 -4.60 5.70
CA ALA A 159 0.86 -4.72 7.11
C ALA A 159 0.18 -3.65 7.98
N THR A 160 0.13 -2.40 7.52
CA THR A 160 -0.56 -1.31 8.24
C THR A 160 -2.07 -1.53 8.32
N VAL A 161 -2.69 -2.10 7.28
CA VAL A 161 -4.11 -2.52 7.33
C VAL A 161 -4.31 -3.61 8.38
N CYS A 162 -3.50 -4.67 8.38
CA CYS A 162 -3.55 -5.73 9.40
C CYS A 162 -3.42 -5.16 10.82
N PHE A 163 -2.54 -4.16 11.00
CA PHE A 163 -2.40 -3.45 12.26
C PHE A 163 -3.70 -2.72 12.64
N CYS A 164 -4.27 -1.92 11.74
CA CYS A 164 -5.51 -1.18 11.98
C CYS A 164 -6.69 -2.12 12.31
N VAL A 165 -6.80 -3.26 11.63
CA VAL A 165 -7.83 -4.28 11.91
C VAL A 165 -7.79 -4.76 13.37
N MET A 166 -6.60 -4.84 13.99
CA MET A 166 -6.50 -5.30 15.39
C MET A 166 -7.09 -4.29 16.37
N PHE A 167 -7.04 -3.00 16.06
CA PHE A 167 -7.45 -1.94 16.98
C PHE A 167 -8.91 -1.52 16.86
N THR A 168 -9.59 -1.83 15.74
CA THR A 168 -11.01 -1.53 15.57
C THR A 168 -11.88 -2.79 15.57
N GLY A 169 -13.08 -2.69 16.12
CA GLY A 169 -14.15 -3.70 16.03
C GLY A 169 -15.24 -3.32 15.02
N GLN A 170 -15.10 -2.20 14.28
CA GLN A 170 -16.09 -1.73 13.31
C GLN A 170 -15.51 -1.71 11.90
N LEU A 171 -16.26 -2.27 10.95
CA LEU A 171 -15.85 -2.39 9.55
C LEU A 171 -15.57 -1.02 8.91
N PHE A 172 -16.49 -0.07 9.08
CA PHE A 172 -16.38 1.27 8.47
C PHE A 172 -15.34 2.17 9.14
N ALA A 173 -14.91 1.85 10.35
CA ALA A 173 -13.84 2.57 11.02
C ALA A 173 -12.45 2.19 10.47
N LEU A 174 -12.29 1.02 9.86
CA LEU A 174 -11.01 0.55 9.35
C LEU A 174 -10.36 1.50 8.33
N PRO A 175 -11.03 1.98 7.27
CA PRO A 175 -10.45 2.95 6.35
C PRO A 175 -10.01 4.24 7.03
N VAL A 176 -10.78 4.72 8.01
CA VAL A 176 -10.47 5.94 8.78
C VAL A 176 -9.21 5.75 9.63
N TYR A 177 -9.09 4.63 10.35
CA TYR A 177 -7.88 4.29 11.10
C TYR A 177 -6.66 4.13 10.19
N PHE A 178 -6.84 3.50 9.04
CA PHE A 178 -5.77 3.36 8.06
C PHE A 178 -5.27 4.71 7.55
N LEU A 179 -6.18 5.61 7.19
CA LEU A 179 -5.83 6.97 6.78
C LEU A 179 -5.17 7.75 7.92
N ALA A 180 -5.69 7.64 9.15
CA ALA A 180 -5.10 8.29 10.31
C ALA A 180 -3.64 7.83 10.52
N VAL A 181 -3.37 6.53 10.55
CA VAL A 181 -2.00 6.00 10.74
C VAL A 181 -1.05 6.47 9.65
N ASN A 182 -1.53 6.61 8.40
CA ASN A 182 -0.68 6.96 7.27
C ASN A 182 -0.52 8.46 7.02
N TYR A 183 -1.42 9.32 7.54
CA TYR A 183 -1.44 10.75 7.21
C TYR A 183 -1.44 11.71 8.41
N VAL A 184 -1.72 11.27 9.64
CA VAL A 184 -1.83 12.16 10.81
C VAL A 184 -0.55 12.98 11.03
N ALA A 185 0.62 12.36 10.90
CA ALA A 185 1.88 13.07 11.09
C ALA A 185 2.12 14.11 9.99
N PHE A 186 1.71 13.83 8.75
CA PHE A 186 1.75 14.80 7.65
C PHE A 186 0.79 15.97 7.88
N ALA A 187 -0.45 15.68 8.27
CA ALA A 187 -1.44 16.71 8.58
C ALA A 187 -0.96 17.64 9.71
N PHE A 188 -0.41 17.05 10.78
CA PHE A 188 0.18 17.80 11.88
C PHE A 188 1.36 18.66 11.42
N SER A 189 2.29 18.10 10.65
CA SER A 189 3.45 18.84 10.12
C SER A 189 3.03 19.99 9.22
N SER A 190 2.08 19.74 8.32
CA SER A 190 1.56 20.76 7.40
C SER A 190 0.79 21.85 8.13
N GLY A 191 -0.03 21.48 9.11
CA GLY A 191 -0.75 22.43 9.96
C GLY A 191 0.18 23.31 10.79
N ALA A 192 1.19 22.71 11.41
CA ALA A 192 2.19 23.45 12.18
C ALA A 192 2.98 24.46 11.30
N ARG A 193 3.38 24.05 10.10
CA ARG A 193 4.04 24.93 9.12
C ARG A 193 3.14 26.08 8.69
N TYR A 194 1.85 25.79 8.45
CA TYR A 194 0.86 26.81 8.11
C TYR A 194 0.73 27.85 9.23
N VAL A 195 0.56 27.42 10.47
CA VAL A 195 0.45 28.30 11.65
C VAL A 195 1.72 29.15 11.84
N ILE A 196 2.90 28.52 11.76
CA ILE A 196 4.19 29.23 11.88
C ILE A 196 4.37 30.24 10.75
N GLY A 197 4.04 29.88 9.50
CA GLY A 197 4.14 30.80 8.36
C GLY A 197 3.13 31.94 8.42
N TYR A 198 1.96 31.73 9.04
CA TYR A 198 0.94 32.77 9.20
C TYR A 198 1.24 33.73 10.37
N LEU A 199 1.71 33.20 11.50
CA LEU A 199 2.02 33.99 12.71
C LEU A 199 3.41 34.60 12.68
N GLY A 200 4.34 34.02 11.94
CA GLY A 200 5.73 34.49 11.82
C GLY A 200 5.83 35.64 10.84
N TYR A 201 5.95 36.87 11.35
CA TYR A 201 6.10 38.04 10.52
C TYR A 201 7.34 37.91 9.59
N GLY A 202 7.12 37.91 8.27
CA GLY A 202 8.23 37.82 7.28
C GLY A 202 8.68 36.37 6.98
N LEU A 203 8.10 35.34 7.59
CA LEU A 203 8.39 33.94 7.29
C LEU A 203 7.41 33.43 6.22
N GLY A 204 7.91 33.10 5.02
CA GLY A 204 7.14 32.35 4.04
C GLY A 204 6.94 30.89 4.48
N MET A 205 5.84 30.23 4.08
CA MET A 205 5.62 28.79 4.37
C MET A 205 6.77 27.90 3.88
N ASP A 206 7.46 28.31 2.81
CA ASP A 206 8.56 27.56 2.22
C ASP A 206 9.86 27.67 3.02
N THR A 207 9.97 28.65 3.92
CA THR A 207 11.16 28.84 4.78
C THR A 207 11.13 27.97 6.04
N VAL A 208 9.97 27.43 6.42
CA VAL A 208 9.83 26.55 7.59
C VAL A 208 10.28 25.13 7.22
N PRO A 209 11.36 24.61 7.84
CA PRO A 209 11.88 23.28 7.50
C PRO A 209 10.86 22.18 7.83
N GLU A 210 10.79 21.16 6.96
CA GLU A 210 10.02 19.98 7.23
C GLU A 210 10.72 19.11 8.28
N PHE A 211 10.01 18.72 9.32
CA PHE A 211 10.53 17.79 10.31
C PHE A 211 10.64 16.38 9.71
N LEU A 212 11.85 15.90 9.48
CA LEU A 212 12.13 14.60 8.84
C LEU A 212 11.39 13.45 9.54
N ILE A 213 11.32 13.47 10.88
CA ILE A 213 10.65 12.43 11.68
C ILE A 213 9.15 12.37 11.34
N LEU A 214 8.45 13.51 11.29
CA LEU A 214 7.03 13.57 10.96
C LEU A 214 6.75 13.13 9.51
N ARG A 215 7.69 13.43 8.63
CA ARG A 215 7.64 13.00 7.23
C ARG A 215 7.76 11.48 7.10
N ILE A 216 8.68 10.85 7.81
CA ILE A 216 8.84 9.38 7.86
C ILE A 216 7.64 8.72 8.53
N LEU A 217 7.05 9.35 9.56
CA LEU A 217 5.85 8.86 10.24
C LEU A 217 4.56 8.98 9.40
N SER A 218 4.65 9.53 8.16
CA SER A 218 3.56 9.56 7.19
C SER A 218 3.90 8.67 5.99
N PRO A 219 3.79 7.34 6.12
CA PRO A 219 4.35 6.40 5.17
C PRO A 219 3.82 6.57 3.75
N MET A 220 2.52 6.78 3.61
CA MET A 220 1.91 6.89 2.28
C MET A 220 2.38 8.14 1.54
N ASN A 221 2.45 9.28 2.21
CA ASN A 221 2.99 10.51 1.64
C ASN A 221 4.51 10.40 1.36
N TYR A 222 5.25 9.74 2.26
CA TYR A 222 6.69 9.58 2.11
C TYR A 222 7.06 8.63 0.96
N LEU A 223 6.34 7.51 0.81
CA LEU A 223 6.48 6.57 -0.31
C LEU A 223 6.14 7.26 -1.64
N TYR A 224 5.00 7.97 -1.69
CA TYR A 224 4.58 8.74 -2.86
C TYR A 224 5.66 9.70 -3.38
N ASN A 225 6.32 10.44 -2.50
CA ASN A 225 7.30 11.46 -2.88
C ASN A 225 8.71 10.91 -3.13
N ASN A 226 9.11 9.81 -2.48
CA ASN A 226 10.51 9.36 -2.48
C ASN A 226 10.74 8.09 -3.31
N VAL A 227 9.72 7.24 -3.52
CA VAL A 227 9.84 6.03 -4.35
C VAL A 227 9.25 6.31 -5.72
N ARG A 228 10.11 6.74 -6.65
CA ARG A 228 9.65 7.16 -7.98
C ARG A 228 10.70 6.97 -9.07
N PHE A 229 10.21 6.86 -10.28
CA PHE A 229 11.02 6.99 -11.47
C PHE A 229 11.19 8.46 -11.85
N VAL A 230 12.36 8.81 -12.34
CA VAL A 230 12.69 10.15 -12.83
C VAL A 230 13.22 10.00 -14.23
N PHE A 231 12.57 10.66 -15.18
CA PHE A 231 13.02 10.72 -16.57
C PHE A 231 13.69 12.07 -16.79
N ARG A 232 15.01 12.04 -17.02
CA ARG A 232 15.79 13.25 -17.33
C ARG A 232 15.89 13.37 -18.85
N GLN A 233 15.41 14.47 -19.36
CA GLN A 233 15.52 14.83 -20.77
C GLN A 233 16.78 15.63 -20.99
N SER A 234 17.50 15.32 -22.06
CA SER A 234 18.63 16.09 -22.54
C SER A 234 18.45 16.33 -24.04
N TYR A 235 18.56 17.57 -24.45
CA TYR A 235 18.55 17.97 -25.86
C TYR A 235 19.97 18.23 -26.31
N ASN A 236 20.42 17.54 -27.36
CA ASN A 236 21.71 17.76 -27.96
C ASN A 236 21.53 18.71 -29.17
N GLN A 237 22.06 19.92 -29.05
CA GLN A 237 21.96 20.96 -30.08
C GLN A 237 22.72 20.60 -31.36
N GLU A 238 23.80 19.78 -31.28
CA GLU A 238 24.59 19.42 -32.45
C GLU A 238 23.91 18.37 -33.32
N THR A 239 23.15 17.46 -32.71
CA THR A 239 22.48 16.36 -33.43
C THR A 239 20.98 16.56 -33.64
N ASP A 240 20.42 17.65 -33.08
CA ASP A 240 18.98 17.93 -33.05
C ASP A 240 18.13 16.74 -32.47
N LEU A 241 18.74 15.94 -31.59
CA LEU A 241 18.14 14.74 -31.04
C LEU A 241 17.82 14.93 -29.55
N MET A 242 16.61 14.55 -29.18
CA MET A 242 16.23 14.35 -27.78
C MET A 242 16.71 12.99 -27.29
N SER A 243 17.43 12.99 -26.19
CA SER A 243 17.79 11.80 -25.42
C SER A 243 17.14 11.83 -24.04
N GLY A 244 16.85 10.68 -23.49
CA GLY A 244 16.26 10.57 -22.17
C GLY A 244 16.91 9.45 -21.38
N VAL A 245 17.18 9.71 -20.11
CA VAL A 245 17.69 8.71 -19.17
C VAL A 245 16.66 8.46 -18.09
N LEU A 246 16.17 7.25 -18.04
CA LEU A 246 15.31 6.78 -16.95
C LEU A 246 16.18 6.43 -15.73
N SER A 247 15.84 6.95 -14.59
CA SER A 247 16.49 6.64 -13.32
C SER A 247 15.46 6.32 -12.25
N TYR A 248 15.84 5.50 -11.27
CA TYR A 248 15.01 5.11 -10.15
C TYR A 248 15.57 5.66 -8.85
N ARG A 249 14.70 6.17 -7.99
CA ARG A 249 15.06 6.66 -6.65
C ARG A 249 14.16 6.01 -5.61
N GLY A 250 14.72 5.77 -4.40
CA GLY A 250 13.93 5.36 -3.24
C GLY A 250 14.12 3.91 -2.80
N LEU A 251 15.07 3.15 -3.36
CA LEU A 251 15.29 1.76 -2.97
C LEU A 251 15.58 1.60 -1.47
N ARG A 252 16.38 2.51 -0.87
CA ARG A 252 16.69 2.49 0.58
C ARG A 252 15.44 2.77 1.42
N VAL A 253 14.61 3.70 0.97
CA VAL A 253 13.33 4.03 1.63
C VAL A 253 12.40 2.81 1.58
N LEU A 254 12.26 2.20 0.42
CA LEU A 254 11.46 0.99 0.24
C LEU A 254 11.94 -0.14 1.16
N ALA A 255 13.25 -0.41 1.20
CA ALA A 255 13.83 -1.43 2.06
C ALA A 255 13.53 -1.18 3.55
N ALA A 256 13.63 0.08 4.01
CA ALA A 256 13.30 0.45 5.39
C ALA A 256 11.82 0.19 5.71
N TYR A 257 10.89 0.53 4.81
CA TYR A 257 9.46 0.26 5.03
C TYR A 257 9.13 -1.24 4.94
N VAL A 258 9.79 -2.00 4.09
CA VAL A 258 9.64 -3.46 4.06
C VAL A 258 10.12 -4.09 5.37
N ALA A 259 11.24 -3.63 5.92
CA ALA A 259 11.71 -4.07 7.24
C ALA A 259 10.71 -3.70 8.35
N ALA A 260 10.19 -2.47 8.33
CA ALA A 260 9.13 -2.05 9.27
C ALA A 260 7.86 -2.90 9.14
N ALA A 261 7.47 -3.28 7.93
CA ALA A 261 6.32 -4.14 7.68
C ALA A 261 6.46 -5.51 8.37
N VAL A 262 7.65 -6.12 8.33
CA VAL A 262 7.91 -7.39 9.02
C VAL A 262 7.66 -7.24 10.52
N VAL A 263 8.17 -6.17 11.12
CA VAL A 263 7.95 -5.88 12.55
C VAL A 263 6.46 -5.69 12.85
N ILE A 264 5.75 -4.95 11.99
CA ILE A 264 4.29 -4.73 12.12
C ILE A 264 3.55 -6.07 12.05
N TYR A 265 3.88 -6.98 11.11
CA TYR A 265 3.25 -8.30 11.04
C TYR A 265 3.48 -9.14 12.30
N LEU A 266 4.65 -9.07 12.92
CA LEU A 266 4.93 -9.77 14.18
C LEU A 266 4.10 -9.19 15.33
N ILE A 267 4.02 -7.86 15.43
CA ILE A 267 3.19 -7.18 16.43
C ILE A 267 1.71 -7.55 16.26
N THR A 268 1.20 -7.51 15.04
CA THR A 268 -0.20 -7.82 14.75
C THR A 268 -0.54 -9.28 15.03
N TYR A 269 0.37 -10.20 14.75
CA TYR A 269 0.21 -11.61 15.12
C TYR A 269 0.04 -11.78 16.63
N TYR A 270 0.86 -11.09 17.42
CA TYR A 270 0.77 -11.11 18.88
C TYR A 270 -0.52 -10.46 19.38
N CYS A 271 -0.89 -9.29 18.84
CA CYS A 271 -2.14 -8.61 19.16
C CYS A 271 -3.35 -9.47 18.84
N TYR A 272 -3.36 -10.15 17.69
CA TYR A 272 -4.45 -11.04 17.30
C TYR A 272 -4.68 -12.19 18.31
N LYS A 273 -3.60 -12.79 18.82
CA LYS A 273 -3.71 -13.84 19.84
C LYS A 273 -4.32 -13.35 21.15
N LYS A 274 -4.06 -12.08 21.51
CA LYS A 274 -4.55 -11.47 22.76
C LYS A 274 -5.91 -10.76 22.61
N ARG A 275 -6.38 -10.53 21.39
CA ARG A 275 -7.65 -9.84 21.14
C ARG A 275 -8.81 -10.62 21.73
N ARG A 276 -9.70 -9.92 22.44
CA ARG A 276 -10.95 -10.47 22.95
C ARG A 276 -11.98 -10.53 21.84
N ILE A 277 -12.75 -11.63 21.76
CA ILE A 277 -13.81 -11.83 20.75
C ILE A 277 -14.96 -10.83 20.99
N GLU A 278 -15.21 -10.49 22.23
CA GLU A 278 -16.27 -9.58 22.69
C GLU A 278 -16.08 -8.13 22.19
N SER A 279 -14.84 -7.76 21.76
CA SER A 279 -14.57 -6.42 21.23
C SER A 279 -15.06 -6.23 19.78
N ALA A 280 -15.73 -7.22 19.20
CA ALA A 280 -16.38 -7.09 17.90
C ALA A 280 -17.58 -6.14 18.02
N GLY A 281 -17.62 -5.09 17.18
CA GLY A 281 -18.61 -4.00 17.25
C GLY A 281 -18.12 -2.75 18.00
N ASP A 282 -17.08 -2.86 18.85
CA ASP A 282 -16.52 -1.72 19.56
C ASP A 282 -15.66 -0.85 18.60
N LEU A 283 -15.75 0.48 18.74
CA LEU A 283 -14.90 1.39 17.98
C LEU A 283 -13.41 1.12 18.27
N ILE A 284 -13.08 0.77 19.52
CA ILE A 284 -11.71 0.49 19.99
C ILE A 284 -11.67 -0.85 20.71
N SER A 285 -10.91 -1.79 20.16
CA SER A 285 -10.82 -3.16 20.65
C SER A 285 -9.97 -3.32 21.94
N PHE A 286 -9.07 -2.37 22.25
CA PHE A 286 -8.17 -2.43 23.40
C PHE A 286 -8.42 -1.30 24.39
N ASN A 287 -8.66 -1.63 25.65
CA ASN A 287 -8.99 -0.65 26.72
C ASN A 287 -7.88 0.40 26.96
N TRP A 288 -6.61 0.05 26.75
CA TRP A 288 -5.49 0.98 26.94
C TRP A 288 -5.39 2.05 25.83
N VAL A 289 -6.02 1.83 24.67
CA VAL A 289 -6.07 2.79 23.56
C VAL A 289 -7.21 3.79 23.73
N LYS A 290 -8.26 3.45 24.52
CA LYS A 290 -9.44 4.30 24.74
C LYS A 290 -9.09 5.72 25.25
N PRO A 291 -8.19 5.90 26.22
CA PRO A 291 -7.81 7.25 26.67
C PRO A 291 -7.14 8.06 25.55
N LEU A 292 -6.21 7.46 24.80
CA LEU A 292 -5.53 8.12 23.68
C LEU A 292 -6.52 8.62 22.61
N PHE A 293 -7.51 7.81 22.29
CA PHE A 293 -8.57 8.19 21.34
C PHE A 293 -9.45 9.33 21.87
N ARG A 294 -9.83 9.30 23.18
CA ARG A 294 -10.60 10.38 23.81
C ARG A 294 -9.86 11.71 23.76
N TRP A 295 -8.56 11.71 24.03
CA TRP A 295 -7.71 12.89 23.90
C TRP A 295 -7.61 13.38 22.45
N GLY A 296 -7.44 12.49 21.48
CA GLY A 296 -7.40 12.84 20.06
C GLY A 296 -8.70 13.45 19.55
N VAL A 297 -9.86 12.89 19.93
CA VAL A 297 -11.18 13.43 19.58
C VAL A 297 -11.45 14.74 20.33
N GLY A 298 -11.09 14.83 21.61
CA GLY A 298 -11.24 16.05 22.40
C GLY A 298 -10.46 17.22 21.81
N LEU A 299 -9.20 17.00 21.40
CA LEU A 299 -8.39 18.02 20.74
C LEU A 299 -8.95 18.42 19.37
N SER A 300 -9.53 17.48 18.61
CA SER A 300 -10.18 17.76 17.33
C SER A 300 -11.45 18.61 17.51
N LEU A 301 -12.23 18.40 18.57
CA LEU A 301 -13.44 19.16 18.86
C LEU A 301 -13.17 20.58 19.41
N ILE A 302 -12.01 20.81 20.03
CA ILE A 302 -11.60 22.14 20.52
C ILE A 302 -11.18 23.05 19.34
N HIS A 303 -10.86 22.49 18.17
CA HIS A 303 -10.47 23.22 16.96
C HIS A 303 -11.62 23.55 16.02
N ILE A 304 -12.86 23.17 16.34
CA ILE A 304 -14.08 23.58 15.64
C ILE A 304 -14.78 24.66 16.44
#